data_bb11ad95c4ad2d49338d46808073b1f1
#
_entry.id   bb11ad95c4ad2d49338d46808073b1f1
#
_cell.length_a   1.000
_cell.length_b   1.000
_cell.length_c   1.000
_cell.angle_alpha   90.00
_cell.angle_beta   90.00
_cell.angle_gamma   90.00
#
_symmetry.space_group_name_H-M   'P 1'
#
loop_
_entity.id
_entity.type
_entity.pdbx_description
1 polymer ?
#
loop_
_entity_poly.entity_id
_entity_poly.type
_entity_poly.pdbx_seq_one_letter_code
_entity_poly.pdbx_strand_id
1 'polypeptide(L)'
;MSEAVKQENTLRAIGVTLAVAFICALLVSAIAVSLRPIHRANIEAERVAQLQLVLEALSDIGSAQSLDSLEARVVDLESGEFDDSIDPATFDAERAASRPATSVTIPADLDVAGLKRRALHAQVYLIRDSSNRIDMIILPVSGRGYQSTLRAWLVLDGKGRTVLALKFYQHGETPGVGARIEEPEWQKQWRDLPAYDDAGVLRIGVRSPTAGAYSEDAEYQVDAISGATRTAQGVHGMMRFWMGEFGFGLFLQRVREEQL
;
A
#
# COMPACT_ATOMS: atom_id res chain seq x y z
N MET A 1 1.39 65.34 -20.48
CA MET A 1 1.23 65.11 -19.03
C MET A 1 0.41 63.87 -18.66
N SER A 2 -0.44 63.32 -19.55
CA SER A 2 -1.32 62.17 -19.19
C SER A 2 -0.63 60.79 -19.19
N GLU A 3 0.36 60.53 -20.09
CA GLU A 3 0.99 59.20 -20.17
C GLU A 3 1.98 58.91 -19.04
N ALA A 4 2.77 59.90 -18.63
CA ALA A 4 3.73 59.76 -17.55
C ALA A 4 3.06 59.39 -16.20
N VAL A 5 1.92 60.03 -15.88
CA VAL A 5 1.14 59.74 -14.67
C VAL A 5 0.52 58.36 -14.71
N LYS A 6 0.11 57.89 -15.88
CA LYS A 6 -0.46 56.54 -16.07
C LYS A 6 0.62 55.46 -15.89
N GLN A 7 1.83 55.70 -16.38
CA GLN A 7 2.98 54.82 -16.28
C GLN A 7 3.50 54.72 -14.82
N GLU A 8 3.52 55.84 -14.08
CA GLU A 8 3.92 55.87 -12.67
C GLU A 8 2.92 55.10 -11.76
N ASN A 9 1.63 55.19 -12.02
CA ASN A 9 0.60 54.45 -11.32
C ASN A 9 0.68 52.93 -11.61
N THR A 10 1.04 52.53 -12.83
CA THR A 10 1.21 51.11 -13.21
C THR A 10 2.41 50.50 -12.50
N LEU A 11 3.54 51.20 -12.44
CA LEU A 11 4.75 50.73 -11.74
C LEU A 11 4.51 50.59 -10.20
N ARG A 12 3.79 51.54 -9.58
CA ARG A 12 3.38 51.45 -8.17
C ARG A 12 2.45 50.27 -7.95
N ALA A 13 1.48 50.04 -8.80
CA ALA A 13 0.57 48.90 -8.71
C ALA A 13 1.32 47.57 -8.78
N ILE A 14 2.26 47.41 -9.75
CA ILE A 14 3.11 46.23 -9.86
C ILE A 14 3.97 46.05 -8.61
N GLY A 15 4.59 47.12 -8.11
CA GLY A 15 5.41 47.07 -6.89
C GLY A 15 4.63 46.62 -5.65
N VAL A 16 3.41 47.14 -5.45
CA VAL A 16 2.54 46.71 -4.34
C VAL A 16 2.11 45.26 -4.50
N THR A 17 1.73 44.83 -5.71
CA THR A 17 1.34 43.44 -5.96
C THR A 17 2.49 42.46 -5.67
N LEU A 18 3.69 42.78 -6.12
CA LEU A 18 4.89 41.97 -5.85
C LEU A 18 5.22 41.91 -4.35
N ALA A 19 5.13 43.06 -3.64
CA ALA A 19 5.37 43.11 -2.21
C ALA A 19 4.36 42.25 -1.42
N VAL A 20 3.06 42.34 -1.75
CA VAL A 20 2.02 41.51 -1.15
C VAL A 20 2.26 40.03 -1.44
N ALA A 21 2.53 39.67 -2.70
CA ALA A 21 2.83 38.29 -3.08
C ALA A 21 4.04 37.73 -2.32
N PHE A 22 5.10 38.53 -2.16
CA PHE A 22 6.30 38.14 -1.42
C PHE A 22 6.02 37.93 0.08
N ILE A 23 5.26 38.83 0.70
CA ILE A 23 4.86 38.71 2.12
C ILE A 23 4.00 37.44 2.31
N CYS A 24 3.03 37.21 1.43
CA CYS A 24 2.22 35.99 1.49
C CYS A 24 3.07 34.70 1.31
N ALA A 25 4.02 34.71 0.39
CA ALA A 25 4.92 33.57 0.19
C ALA A 25 5.82 33.31 1.41
N LEU A 26 6.32 34.37 2.05
CA LEU A 26 7.09 34.26 3.31
C LEU A 26 6.24 33.69 4.46
N LEU A 27 5.02 34.17 4.63
CA LEU A 27 4.12 33.68 5.68
C LEU A 27 3.79 32.21 5.46
N VAL A 28 3.41 31.81 4.25
CA VAL A 28 3.13 30.40 3.90
C VAL A 28 4.38 29.53 4.13
N SER A 29 5.56 29.98 3.69
CA SER A 29 6.82 29.25 3.93
C SER A 29 7.13 29.09 5.41
N ALA A 30 6.98 30.14 6.20
CA ALA A 30 7.25 30.12 7.65
C ALA A 30 6.30 29.12 8.37
N ILE A 31 5.01 29.17 8.04
CA ILE A 31 4.01 28.23 8.58
C ILE A 31 4.34 26.79 8.14
N ALA A 32 4.64 26.56 6.87
CA ALA A 32 4.98 25.23 6.35
C ALA A 32 6.22 24.65 7.04
N VAL A 33 7.25 25.46 7.30
CA VAL A 33 8.45 25.02 8.01
C VAL A 33 8.16 24.72 9.48
N SER A 34 7.38 25.56 10.15
CA SER A 34 7.04 25.37 11.58
C SER A 34 6.16 24.12 11.82
N LEU A 35 5.34 23.74 10.85
CA LEU A 35 4.48 22.56 10.94
C LEU A 35 5.17 21.24 10.57
N ARG A 36 6.35 21.27 9.94
CA ARG A 36 7.09 20.05 9.54
C ARG A 36 7.30 19.04 10.67
N PRO A 37 7.74 19.42 11.89
CA PRO A 37 7.96 18.46 12.97
C PRO A 37 6.65 17.79 13.42
N ILE A 38 5.57 18.58 13.51
CA ILE A 38 4.23 18.05 13.87
C ILE A 38 3.74 17.07 12.80
N HIS A 39 3.92 17.42 11.54
CA HIS A 39 3.51 16.55 10.43
C HIS A 39 4.29 15.22 10.42
N ARG A 40 5.60 15.27 10.71
CA ARG A 40 6.41 14.04 10.83
C ARG A 40 5.97 13.17 12.00
N ALA A 41 5.70 13.77 13.16
CA ALA A 41 5.21 13.03 14.33
C ALA A 41 3.85 12.38 14.07
N ASN A 42 2.95 13.05 13.35
CA ASN A 42 1.66 12.50 12.99
C ASN A 42 1.79 11.32 12.01
N ILE A 43 2.67 11.40 11.01
CA ILE A 43 2.93 10.30 10.07
C ILE A 43 3.46 9.08 10.83
N GLU A 44 4.39 9.27 11.77
CA GLU A 44 4.93 8.17 12.56
C GLU A 44 3.87 7.55 13.48
N ALA A 45 3.05 8.37 14.14
CA ALA A 45 1.94 7.89 14.95
C ALA A 45 0.91 7.11 14.13
N GLU A 46 0.60 7.58 12.93
CA GLU A 46 -0.31 6.87 12.01
C GLU A 46 0.28 5.52 11.58
N ARG A 47 1.58 5.47 11.26
CA ARG A 47 2.28 4.25 10.91
C ARG A 47 2.24 3.22 12.04
N VAL A 48 2.51 3.64 13.27
CA VAL A 48 2.44 2.78 14.45
C VAL A 48 1.00 2.26 14.64
N ALA A 49 -0.01 3.12 14.51
CA ALA A 49 -1.41 2.71 14.62
C ALA A 49 -1.79 1.67 13.54
N GLN A 50 -1.33 1.85 12.30
CA GLN A 50 -1.55 0.90 11.22
C GLN A 50 -0.90 -0.46 11.49
N LEU A 51 0.33 -0.48 12.04
CA LEU A 51 1.01 -1.72 12.41
C LEU A 51 0.33 -2.41 13.60
N GLN A 52 -0.26 -1.67 14.53
CA GLN A 52 -1.04 -2.25 15.62
C GLN A 52 -2.23 -3.08 15.10
N LEU A 53 -2.90 -2.65 14.03
CA LEU A 53 -3.96 -3.45 13.39
C LEU A 53 -3.44 -4.81 12.89
N VAL A 54 -2.20 -4.86 12.42
CA VAL A 54 -1.56 -6.12 12.02
C VAL A 54 -1.32 -7.01 13.22
N LEU A 55 -0.79 -6.43 14.32
CA LEU A 55 -0.54 -7.20 15.55
C LEU A 55 -1.83 -7.76 16.17
N GLU A 56 -2.93 -7.00 16.12
CA GLU A 56 -4.24 -7.48 16.50
C GLU A 56 -4.65 -8.69 15.63
N ALA A 57 -4.46 -8.59 14.30
CA ALA A 57 -4.76 -9.70 13.41
C ALA A 57 -3.91 -10.94 13.69
N LEU A 58 -2.64 -10.76 14.01
CA LEU A 58 -1.74 -11.85 14.40
C LEU A 58 -2.15 -12.47 15.75
N SER A 59 -2.60 -11.65 16.69
CA SER A 59 -3.13 -12.13 17.97
C SER A 59 -4.38 -13.00 17.77
N ASP A 60 -5.27 -12.61 16.86
CA ASP A 60 -6.49 -13.38 16.51
C ASP A 60 -6.16 -14.77 15.93
N ILE A 61 -4.98 -14.96 15.34
CA ILE A 61 -4.50 -16.26 14.85
C ILE A 61 -3.61 -17.00 15.85
N GLY A 62 -3.53 -16.51 17.10
CA GLY A 62 -2.74 -17.14 18.16
C GLY A 62 -1.25 -16.83 18.15
N SER A 63 -0.83 -15.87 17.32
CA SER A 63 0.56 -15.40 17.27
C SER A 63 0.70 -14.08 18.02
N ALA A 64 1.08 -14.15 19.31
CA ALA A 64 1.33 -12.94 20.11
C ALA A 64 2.68 -12.34 19.73
N GLN A 65 2.63 -11.29 18.91
CA GLN A 65 3.80 -10.55 18.46
C GLN A 65 3.79 -9.13 19.06
N SER A 66 4.97 -8.50 19.11
CA SER A 66 5.13 -7.10 19.51
C SER A 66 5.68 -6.26 18.36
N LEU A 67 5.55 -4.93 18.42
CA LEU A 67 6.15 -4.05 17.43
C LEU A 67 7.67 -4.24 17.31
N ASP A 68 8.33 -4.58 18.41
CA ASP A 68 9.78 -4.81 18.45
C ASP A 68 10.20 -6.09 17.72
N SER A 69 9.27 -7.01 17.45
CA SER A 69 9.54 -8.22 16.66
C SER A 69 9.49 -8.00 15.16
N LEU A 70 9.06 -6.80 14.71
CA LEU A 70 8.94 -6.46 13.31
C LEU A 70 10.26 -5.91 12.77
N GLU A 71 10.93 -6.68 11.92
CA GLU A 71 12.09 -6.24 11.16
C GLU A 71 11.61 -5.52 9.89
N ALA A 72 11.80 -4.20 9.84
CA ALA A 72 11.49 -3.42 8.64
C ALA A 72 12.63 -3.50 7.62
N ARG A 73 12.33 -3.83 6.36
CA ARG A 73 13.29 -3.89 5.24
C ARG A 73 12.71 -3.19 4.02
N VAL A 74 13.59 -2.73 3.14
CA VAL A 74 13.19 -2.22 1.82
C VAL A 74 13.56 -3.26 0.76
N VAL A 75 12.62 -3.53 -0.13
CA VAL A 75 12.77 -4.49 -1.24
C VAL A 75 12.78 -3.71 -2.55
N ASP A 76 13.74 -3.99 -3.40
CA ASP A 76 13.70 -3.62 -4.82
C ASP A 76 12.74 -4.58 -5.54
N LEU A 77 11.66 -4.04 -6.07
CA LEU A 77 10.59 -4.83 -6.72
C LEU A 77 10.98 -5.34 -8.12
N GLU A 78 12.09 -4.89 -8.68
CA GLU A 78 12.59 -5.35 -9.98
C GLU A 78 13.51 -6.58 -9.82
N SER A 79 14.33 -6.59 -8.79
CA SER A 79 15.24 -7.71 -8.50
C SER A 79 14.67 -8.70 -7.47
N GLY A 80 13.75 -8.26 -6.62
CA GLY A 80 13.25 -9.02 -5.46
C GLY A 80 14.25 -9.11 -4.31
N GLU A 81 15.32 -8.30 -4.31
CA GLU A 81 16.37 -8.29 -3.27
C GLU A 81 16.12 -7.18 -2.24
N PHE A 82 16.71 -7.32 -1.06
CA PHE A 82 16.72 -6.22 -0.09
C PHE A 82 17.70 -5.13 -0.55
N ASP A 83 17.26 -3.87 -0.43
CA ASP A 83 18.10 -2.70 -0.66
C ASP A 83 18.45 -2.05 0.69
N ASP A 84 19.61 -2.41 1.24
CA ASP A 84 20.10 -1.88 2.50
C ASP A 84 20.62 -0.43 2.40
N SER A 85 20.68 0.14 1.20
CA SER A 85 21.05 1.55 1.00
C SER A 85 19.91 2.52 1.36
N ILE A 86 18.67 2.02 1.46
CA ILE A 86 17.47 2.80 1.77
C ILE A 86 17.05 2.50 3.22
N ASP A 87 17.04 3.53 4.05
CA ASP A 87 16.55 3.41 5.43
C ASP A 87 15.03 3.21 5.46
N PRO A 88 14.53 2.05 5.97
CA PRO A 88 13.09 1.78 6.06
C PRO A 88 12.34 2.81 6.90
N ALA A 89 12.97 3.42 7.91
CA ALA A 89 12.31 4.39 8.78
C ALA A 89 11.94 5.68 8.06
N THR A 90 12.69 6.04 7.02
CA THR A 90 12.48 7.28 6.24
C THR A 90 11.85 7.05 4.87
N PHE A 91 11.66 5.78 4.47
CA PHE A 91 11.09 5.44 3.17
C PHE A 91 9.59 5.77 3.11
N ASP A 92 9.19 6.49 2.07
CA ASP A 92 7.81 6.89 1.78
C ASP A 92 7.42 6.35 0.40
N ALA A 93 6.66 5.26 0.39
CA ALA A 93 6.25 4.57 -0.83
C ALA A 93 5.34 5.41 -1.73
N GLU A 94 4.46 6.23 -1.16
CA GLU A 94 3.55 7.09 -1.93
C GLU A 94 4.32 8.21 -2.63
N ARG A 95 5.24 8.81 -1.90
CA ARG A 95 6.13 9.83 -2.45
C ARG A 95 7.04 9.26 -3.53
N ALA A 96 7.57 8.04 -3.33
CA ALA A 96 8.37 7.33 -4.31
C ALA A 96 7.56 7.02 -5.58
N ALA A 97 6.32 6.52 -5.44
CA ALA A 97 5.42 6.23 -6.56
C ALA A 97 5.03 7.47 -7.38
N SER A 98 4.98 8.66 -6.74
CA SER A 98 4.61 9.91 -7.41
C SER A 98 5.71 10.53 -8.27
N ARG A 99 6.98 10.11 -8.10
CA ARG A 99 8.14 10.69 -8.77
C ARG A 99 8.64 9.79 -9.91
N PRO A 100 8.81 10.29 -11.14
CA PRO A 100 9.29 9.50 -12.27
C PRO A 100 10.64 8.80 -12.05
N ALA A 101 11.54 9.43 -11.26
CA ALA A 101 12.88 8.89 -10.99
C ALA A 101 12.87 7.68 -10.02
N THR A 102 11.82 7.51 -9.22
CA THR A 102 11.71 6.47 -8.19
C THR A 102 10.50 5.56 -8.38
N SER A 103 9.89 5.61 -9.57
CA SER A 103 8.70 4.82 -9.90
C SER A 103 8.70 4.38 -11.36
N VAL A 104 7.97 3.31 -11.63
CA VAL A 104 7.75 2.78 -12.97
C VAL A 104 6.28 2.89 -13.35
N THR A 105 6.02 3.18 -14.63
CA THR A 105 4.67 3.12 -15.20
C THR A 105 4.29 1.66 -15.39
N ILE A 106 3.13 1.26 -14.90
CA ILE A 106 2.61 -0.09 -15.06
C ILE A 106 1.97 -0.19 -16.46
N PRO A 107 2.35 -1.17 -17.29
CA PRO A 107 1.67 -1.44 -18.56
C PRO A 107 0.17 -1.68 -18.32
N ALA A 108 -0.68 -1.17 -19.22
CA ALA A 108 -2.13 -1.17 -19.02
C ALA A 108 -2.74 -2.58 -18.91
N ASP A 109 -2.14 -3.56 -19.57
CA ASP A 109 -2.52 -4.98 -19.53
C ASP A 109 -2.11 -5.68 -18.23
N LEU A 110 -1.12 -5.14 -17.52
CA LEU A 110 -0.65 -5.63 -16.22
C LEU A 110 -1.24 -4.85 -15.03
N ASP A 111 -1.84 -3.68 -15.26
CA ASP A 111 -2.39 -2.82 -14.21
C ASP A 111 -3.78 -3.27 -13.72
N VAL A 112 -3.86 -4.52 -13.30
CA VAL A 112 -5.11 -5.08 -12.75
C VAL A 112 -5.51 -4.47 -11.43
N ALA A 113 -4.59 -3.81 -10.73
CA ALA A 113 -4.86 -3.07 -9.49
C ALA A 113 -5.28 -1.61 -9.72
N GLY A 114 -5.19 -1.07 -10.95
CA GLY A 114 -5.57 0.30 -11.29
C GLY A 114 -4.68 1.38 -10.68
N LEU A 115 -3.40 1.10 -10.47
CA LEU A 115 -2.44 1.98 -9.81
C LEU A 115 -1.76 2.97 -10.76
N LYS A 116 -1.67 2.62 -12.05
CA LYS A 116 -0.97 3.35 -13.14
C LYS A 116 0.55 3.42 -12.97
N ARG A 117 1.02 3.61 -11.77
CA ARG A 117 2.46 3.65 -11.42
C ARG A 117 2.67 2.97 -10.07
N ARG A 118 3.84 2.35 -9.89
CA ARG A 118 4.32 1.87 -8.59
C ARG A 118 5.72 2.41 -8.30
N ALA A 119 6.09 2.52 -7.04
CA ALA A 119 7.47 2.77 -6.66
C ALA A 119 8.38 1.62 -7.13
N LEU A 120 9.66 1.90 -7.35
CA LEU A 120 10.67 0.88 -7.64
C LEU A 120 10.91 -0.01 -6.42
N HIS A 121 10.82 0.56 -5.23
CA HIS A 121 11.04 -0.11 -3.95
C HIS A 121 9.77 -0.15 -3.12
N ALA A 122 9.68 -1.11 -2.20
CA ALA A 122 8.61 -1.22 -1.23
C ALA A 122 9.16 -1.57 0.14
N GLN A 123 8.56 -1.01 1.20
CA GLN A 123 8.88 -1.42 2.55
C GLN A 123 8.08 -2.66 2.91
N VAL A 124 8.74 -3.65 3.50
CA VAL A 124 8.14 -4.87 4.03
C VAL A 124 8.51 -5.03 5.49
N TYR A 125 7.73 -5.82 6.23
CA TYR A 125 8.07 -6.21 7.59
C TYR A 125 8.18 -7.72 7.66
N LEU A 126 9.18 -8.18 8.39
CA LEU A 126 9.48 -9.59 8.59
C LEU A 126 9.38 -9.92 10.09
N ILE A 127 8.89 -11.09 10.40
CA ILE A 127 8.99 -11.69 11.72
C ILE A 127 9.85 -12.94 11.55
N ARG A 128 10.86 -13.08 12.40
CA ARG A 128 11.75 -14.23 12.37
C ARG A 128 11.51 -15.15 13.54
N ASP A 129 11.71 -16.44 13.31
CA ASP A 129 11.67 -17.46 14.37
C ASP A 129 12.96 -17.45 15.22
N SER A 130 13.01 -18.27 16.26
CA SER A 130 14.18 -18.41 17.12
C SER A 130 15.44 -18.92 16.41
N SER A 131 15.31 -19.47 15.22
CA SER A 131 16.38 -19.93 14.33
C SER A 131 16.77 -18.89 13.29
N ASN A 132 16.30 -17.65 13.43
CA ASN A 132 16.53 -16.53 12.50
C ASN A 132 15.94 -16.73 11.08
N ARG A 133 15.02 -17.69 10.89
CA ARG A 133 14.32 -17.89 9.61
C ARG A 133 13.07 -17.01 9.57
N ILE A 134 12.69 -16.58 8.38
CA ILE A 134 11.44 -15.82 8.18
C ILE A 134 10.26 -16.72 8.55
N ASP A 135 9.49 -16.31 9.55
CA ASP A 135 8.27 -16.97 10.03
C ASP A 135 7.02 -16.33 9.43
N MET A 136 7.01 -15.00 9.30
CA MET A 136 5.93 -14.26 8.66
C MET A 136 6.45 -13.10 7.85
N ILE A 137 5.70 -12.75 6.79
CA ILE A 137 5.98 -11.62 5.90
C ILE A 137 4.75 -10.72 5.90
N ILE A 138 4.95 -9.41 6.12
CA ILE A 138 3.89 -8.42 6.11
C ILE A 138 4.15 -7.44 4.96
N LEU A 139 3.24 -7.38 4.02
CA LEU A 139 3.35 -6.61 2.79
C LEU A 139 2.30 -5.50 2.76
N PRO A 140 2.68 -4.24 2.45
CA PRO A 140 1.72 -3.21 2.13
C PRO A 140 1.17 -3.45 0.72
N VAL A 141 -0.14 -3.57 0.61
CA VAL A 141 -0.83 -3.75 -0.67
C VAL A 141 -1.84 -2.65 -0.89
N SER A 142 -1.97 -2.19 -2.13
CA SER A 142 -2.92 -1.15 -2.49
C SER A 142 -3.52 -1.41 -3.87
N GLY A 143 -4.73 -0.89 -4.11
CA GLY A 143 -5.41 -1.03 -5.38
C GLY A 143 -6.60 -0.09 -5.49
N ARG A 144 -7.12 0.06 -6.69
CA ARG A 144 -8.31 0.87 -6.94
C ARG A 144 -9.55 0.11 -6.50
N GLY A 145 -10.25 0.63 -5.48
CA GLY A 145 -11.60 0.21 -5.14
C GLY A 145 -12.65 0.85 -6.03
N TYR A 146 -13.91 0.83 -5.59
CA TYR A 146 -14.99 1.51 -6.30
C TYR A 146 -14.94 3.02 -6.09
N GLN A 147 -14.88 3.50 -4.85
CA GLN A 147 -14.88 4.93 -4.51
C GLN A 147 -13.47 5.49 -4.39
N SER A 148 -12.55 4.71 -3.85
CA SER A 148 -11.22 5.20 -3.47
C SER A 148 -10.12 4.15 -3.70
N THR A 149 -8.90 4.53 -3.36
CA THR A 149 -7.79 3.57 -3.22
C THR A 149 -8.01 2.78 -1.93
N LEU A 150 -7.94 1.46 -2.06
CA LEU A 150 -7.87 0.52 -0.95
C LEU A 150 -6.42 0.37 -0.53
N ARG A 151 -6.14 0.35 0.79
CA ARG A 151 -4.82 0.03 1.35
C ARG A 151 -4.97 -0.98 2.45
N ALA A 152 -4.14 -2.01 2.42
CA ALA A 152 -4.20 -3.10 3.38
C ALA A 152 -2.81 -3.63 3.70
N TRP A 153 -2.71 -4.28 4.84
CA TRP A 153 -1.61 -5.16 5.21
C TRP A 153 -1.97 -6.60 4.85
N LEU A 154 -1.14 -7.22 4.04
CA LEU A 154 -1.22 -8.63 3.71
C LEU A 154 -0.17 -9.37 4.53
N VAL A 155 -0.61 -10.28 5.37
CA VAL A 155 0.27 -11.14 6.17
C VAL A 155 0.33 -12.52 5.54
N LEU A 156 1.53 -12.98 5.27
CA LEU A 156 1.82 -14.28 4.68
C LEU A 156 2.65 -15.14 5.64
N ASP A 157 2.59 -16.43 5.46
CA ASP A 157 3.51 -17.38 6.07
C ASP A 157 4.97 -17.11 5.64
N GLY A 158 5.93 -17.69 6.34
CA GLY A 158 7.37 -17.49 6.08
C GLY A 158 7.85 -17.94 4.69
N LYS A 159 7.03 -18.71 3.96
CA LYS A 159 7.29 -19.10 2.57
C LYS A 159 6.59 -18.20 1.55
N GLY A 160 5.78 -17.25 2.00
CA GLY A 160 5.02 -16.36 1.13
C GLY A 160 3.99 -17.09 0.26
N ARG A 161 3.46 -18.23 0.72
CA ARG A 161 2.51 -19.05 -0.05
C ARG A 161 1.09 -18.99 0.49
N THR A 162 0.94 -18.81 1.79
CA THR A 162 -0.36 -18.87 2.48
C THR A 162 -0.65 -17.53 3.13
N VAL A 163 -1.84 -17.02 2.92
CA VAL A 163 -2.32 -15.80 3.61
C VAL A 163 -2.69 -16.17 5.03
N LEU A 164 -2.13 -15.45 5.99
CA LEU A 164 -2.48 -15.56 7.42
C LEU A 164 -3.51 -14.52 7.82
N ALA A 165 -3.42 -13.30 7.24
CA ALA A 165 -4.38 -12.24 7.47
C ALA A 165 -4.37 -11.20 6.34
N LEU A 166 -5.51 -10.51 6.17
CA LEU A 166 -5.63 -9.30 5.33
C LEU A 166 -6.36 -8.24 6.16
N LYS A 167 -5.72 -7.10 6.40
CA LYS A 167 -6.28 -5.99 7.18
C LYS A 167 -6.25 -4.69 6.40
N PHE A 168 -7.43 -4.14 6.10
CA PHE A 168 -7.54 -2.82 5.50
C PHE A 168 -7.30 -1.75 6.57
N TYR A 169 -6.46 -0.78 6.27
CA TYR A 169 -6.19 0.35 7.16
C TYR A 169 -6.64 1.69 6.57
N GLN A 170 -6.93 1.73 5.27
CA GLN A 170 -7.44 2.94 4.62
C GLN A 170 -8.28 2.61 3.39
N HIS A 171 -9.49 3.13 3.36
CA HIS A 171 -10.36 3.17 2.19
C HIS A 171 -11.46 4.23 2.37
N GLY A 172 -12.16 4.56 1.28
CA GLY A 172 -13.34 5.44 1.28
C GLY A 172 -14.54 4.75 0.63
N GLU A 173 -14.65 3.43 0.80
CA GLU A 173 -15.78 2.68 0.28
C GLU A 173 -17.06 2.97 1.07
N THR A 174 -18.22 2.79 0.44
CA THR A 174 -19.52 3.11 1.04
C THR A 174 -19.82 2.21 2.25
N PRO A 175 -20.13 2.77 3.44
CA PRO A 175 -20.56 2.02 4.61
C PRO A 175 -21.72 1.06 4.31
N GLY A 176 -21.66 -0.16 4.83
CA GLY A 176 -22.67 -1.21 4.62
C GLY A 176 -22.69 -1.83 3.22
N VAL A 177 -21.85 -1.35 2.29
CA VAL A 177 -21.69 -1.87 0.93
C VAL A 177 -20.24 -2.28 0.71
N GLY A 178 -19.41 -1.42 0.12
CA GLY A 178 -17.99 -1.70 -0.12
C GLY A 178 -17.15 -1.77 1.14
N ALA A 179 -17.47 -0.99 2.19
CA ALA A 179 -16.79 -1.03 3.47
C ALA A 179 -16.93 -2.38 4.22
N ARG A 180 -17.78 -3.30 3.74
CA ARG A 180 -17.88 -4.67 4.26
C ARG A 180 -16.59 -5.49 4.09
N ILE A 181 -15.60 -4.99 3.34
CA ILE A 181 -14.25 -5.55 3.31
C ILE A 181 -13.57 -5.55 4.70
N GLU A 182 -14.04 -4.70 5.64
CA GLU A 182 -13.56 -4.66 7.03
C GLU A 182 -14.33 -5.60 7.96
N GLU A 183 -15.44 -6.21 7.51
CA GLU A 183 -16.22 -7.13 8.34
C GLU A 183 -15.37 -8.35 8.75
N PRO A 184 -15.30 -8.69 10.06
CA PRO A 184 -14.47 -9.79 10.54
C PRO A 184 -14.78 -11.12 9.85
N GLU A 185 -16.04 -11.41 9.55
CA GLU A 185 -16.46 -12.65 8.90
C GLU A 185 -15.95 -12.73 7.44
N TRP A 186 -15.88 -11.61 6.74
CA TRP A 186 -15.30 -11.58 5.39
C TRP A 186 -13.76 -11.68 5.45
N GLN A 187 -13.13 -10.97 6.39
CA GLN A 187 -11.68 -11.02 6.57
C GLN A 187 -11.17 -12.41 6.98
N LYS A 188 -11.95 -13.16 7.78
CA LYS A 188 -11.61 -14.53 8.18
C LYS A 188 -11.46 -15.49 7.00
N GLN A 189 -12.13 -15.24 5.87
CA GLN A 189 -12.00 -16.10 4.69
C GLN A 189 -10.60 -16.06 4.06
N TRP A 190 -9.81 -15.01 4.34
CA TRP A 190 -8.43 -14.91 3.87
C TRP A 190 -7.48 -15.78 4.68
N ARG A 191 -7.89 -16.20 5.89
CA ARG A 191 -7.05 -16.98 6.77
C ARG A 191 -6.81 -18.39 6.23
N ASP A 192 -5.54 -18.80 6.24
CA ASP A 192 -5.07 -20.09 5.74
C ASP A 192 -5.36 -20.31 4.24
N LEU A 193 -5.64 -19.20 3.49
CA LEU A 193 -5.92 -19.26 2.07
C LEU A 193 -4.61 -19.41 1.29
N PRO A 194 -4.45 -20.49 0.49
CA PRO A 194 -3.29 -20.64 -0.38
C PRO A 194 -3.33 -19.60 -1.51
N ALA A 195 -2.19 -18.98 -1.79
CA ALA A 195 -2.07 -17.99 -2.85
C ALA A 195 -1.76 -18.62 -4.22
N TYR A 196 -1.12 -19.79 -4.22
CA TYR A 196 -0.63 -20.48 -5.41
C TYR A 196 -1.11 -21.92 -5.40
N ASP A 197 -1.38 -22.47 -6.59
CA ASP A 197 -1.64 -23.90 -6.77
C ASP A 197 -0.35 -24.75 -6.59
N ASP A 198 -0.48 -26.08 -6.74
CA ASP A 198 0.64 -27.02 -6.62
C ASP A 198 1.69 -26.83 -7.73
N ALA A 199 1.30 -26.29 -8.87
CA ALA A 199 2.20 -25.94 -9.97
C ALA A 199 2.91 -24.58 -9.76
N GLY A 200 2.58 -23.86 -8.69
CA GLY A 200 3.13 -22.53 -8.39
C GLY A 200 2.47 -21.39 -9.15
N VAL A 201 1.33 -21.64 -9.78
CA VAL A 201 0.55 -20.61 -10.48
C VAL A 201 -0.25 -19.80 -9.47
N LEU A 202 -0.18 -18.48 -9.57
CA LEU A 202 -0.92 -17.56 -8.69
C LEU A 202 -2.43 -17.67 -8.93
N ARG A 203 -3.19 -18.06 -7.92
CA ARG A 203 -4.66 -18.29 -7.97
C ARG A 203 -5.45 -17.37 -7.06
N ILE A 204 -4.80 -16.76 -6.06
CA ILE A 204 -5.43 -15.95 -5.02
C ILE A 204 -6.34 -14.86 -5.58
N GLY A 205 -7.45 -14.59 -4.91
CA GLY A 205 -8.32 -13.47 -5.26
C GLY A 205 -9.69 -13.52 -4.60
N VAL A 206 -10.62 -12.78 -5.19
CA VAL A 206 -12.03 -12.77 -4.79
C VAL A 206 -12.83 -13.42 -5.90
N ARG A 207 -13.71 -14.35 -5.54
CA ARG A 207 -14.58 -15.08 -6.49
C ARG A 207 -15.47 -14.10 -7.26
N SER A 208 -15.59 -14.30 -8.56
CA SER A 208 -16.57 -13.56 -9.35
C SER A 208 -17.98 -13.95 -8.94
N PRO A 209 -18.93 -13.00 -8.80
CA PRO A 209 -20.34 -13.34 -8.53
C PRO A 209 -20.97 -14.24 -9.60
N THR A 210 -20.40 -14.26 -10.81
CA THR A 210 -20.84 -15.09 -11.93
C THR A 210 -20.08 -16.41 -12.05
N ALA A 211 -19.02 -16.62 -11.27
CA ALA A 211 -18.32 -17.90 -11.22
C ALA A 211 -19.19 -18.89 -10.44
N GLY A 212 -19.46 -20.04 -11.01
CA GLY A 212 -20.17 -21.12 -10.34
C GLY A 212 -19.41 -21.60 -9.09
N ALA A 213 -20.11 -22.25 -8.17
CA ALA A 213 -19.53 -22.80 -6.94
C ALA A 213 -18.42 -23.86 -7.19
N TYR A 214 -18.28 -24.32 -8.41
CA TYR A 214 -17.32 -25.34 -8.85
C TYR A 214 -16.20 -24.77 -9.73
N SER A 215 -15.84 -23.49 -9.56
CA SER A 215 -14.67 -22.94 -10.26
C SER A 215 -13.40 -23.64 -9.76
N GLU A 216 -12.47 -23.97 -10.65
CA GLU A 216 -11.18 -24.60 -10.32
C GLU A 216 -10.36 -23.77 -9.31
N ASP A 217 -10.61 -22.44 -9.24
CA ASP A 217 -9.94 -21.54 -8.31
C ASP A 217 -10.71 -21.36 -6.99
N ALA A 218 -11.79 -22.12 -6.73
CA ALA A 218 -12.65 -21.88 -5.56
C ALA A 218 -11.90 -22.00 -4.21
N GLU A 219 -10.91 -22.88 -4.14
CA GLU A 219 -10.08 -23.10 -2.93
C GLU A 219 -9.03 -22.02 -2.69
N TYR A 220 -8.77 -21.15 -3.69
CA TYR A 220 -7.80 -20.04 -3.64
C TYR A 220 -8.49 -18.67 -3.55
N GLN A 221 -9.81 -18.63 -3.44
CA GLN A 221 -10.56 -17.39 -3.54
C GLN A 221 -11.60 -17.25 -2.44
N VAL A 222 -11.70 -16.03 -1.89
CA VAL A 222 -12.77 -15.66 -0.95
C VAL A 222 -14.05 -15.28 -1.70
N ASP A 223 -15.17 -15.35 -1.01
CA ASP A 223 -16.46 -14.97 -1.57
C ASP A 223 -16.55 -13.47 -1.85
N ALA A 224 -17.20 -13.13 -2.96
CA ALA A 224 -17.51 -11.74 -3.27
C ALA A 224 -18.51 -11.16 -2.26
N ILE A 225 -18.43 -9.85 -2.06
CA ILE A 225 -19.37 -9.12 -1.21
C ILE A 225 -20.62 -8.79 -2.00
N SER A 226 -21.77 -9.31 -1.57
CA SER A 226 -23.06 -9.02 -2.21
C SER A 226 -23.35 -7.51 -2.24
N GLY A 227 -23.65 -6.99 -3.43
CA GLY A 227 -23.90 -5.57 -3.65
C GLY A 227 -22.65 -4.70 -3.77
N ALA A 228 -21.43 -5.25 -3.58
CA ALA A 228 -20.17 -4.52 -3.67
C ALA A 228 -19.21 -5.12 -4.71
N THR A 229 -19.71 -5.53 -5.86
CA THR A 229 -18.95 -6.22 -6.92
C THR A 229 -17.70 -5.46 -7.35
N ARG A 230 -17.78 -4.13 -7.51
CA ARG A 230 -16.63 -3.32 -7.93
C ARG A 230 -15.54 -3.24 -6.88
N THR A 231 -15.90 -3.13 -5.60
CA THR A 231 -14.95 -3.17 -4.49
C THR A 231 -14.28 -4.54 -4.42
N ALA A 232 -15.06 -5.62 -4.54
CA ALA A 232 -14.55 -6.99 -4.57
C ALA A 232 -13.59 -7.24 -5.74
N GLN A 233 -13.92 -6.73 -6.94
CA GLN A 233 -13.02 -6.74 -8.10
C GLN A 233 -11.73 -5.94 -7.86
N GLY A 234 -11.84 -4.80 -7.17
CA GLY A 234 -10.67 -4.00 -6.75
C GLY A 234 -9.73 -4.77 -5.83
N VAL A 235 -10.29 -5.48 -4.84
CA VAL A 235 -9.49 -6.36 -3.96
C VAL A 235 -8.88 -7.52 -4.74
N HIS A 236 -9.65 -8.17 -5.64
CA HIS A 236 -9.12 -9.21 -6.53
C HIS A 236 -7.91 -8.71 -7.32
N GLY A 237 -8.05 -7.58 -8.01
CA GLY A 237 -6.96 -6.98 -8.79
C GLY A 237 -5.76 -6.59 -7.94
N MET A 238 -6.00 -6.04 -6.74
CA MET A 238 -4.96 -5.71 -5.77
C MET A 238 -4.13 -6.93 -5.37
N MET A 239 -4.77 -8.04 -5.02
CA MET A 239 -4.08 -9.27 -4.63
C MET A 239 -3.30 -9.88 -5.79
N ARG A 240 -3.91 -9.97 -6.99
CA ARG A 240 -3.27 -10.48 -8.20
C ARG A 240 -2.05 -9.67 -8.61
N PHE A 241 -2.12 -8.35 -8.50
CA PHE A 241 -1.01 -7.45 -8.83
C PHE A 241 0.16 -7.62 -7.86
N TRP A 242 -0.11 -7.48 -6.55
CA TRP A 242 0.96 -7.46 -5.56
C TRP A 242 1.60 -8.82 -5.31
N MET A 243 0.86 -9.90 -5.43
CA MET A 243 1.40 -11.26 -5.36
C MET A 243 2.01 -11.73 -6.68
N GLY A 244 1.75 -11.00 -7.78
CA GLY A 244 2.28 -11.29 -9.11
C GLY A 244 3.68 -10.73 -9.34
N GLU A 245 4.22 -11.00 -10.53
CA GLU A 245 5.58 -10.67 -10.94
C GLU A 245 5.89 -9.16 -10.90
N PHE A 246 4.90 -8.32 -11.22
CA PHE A 246 5.05 -6.86 -11.21
C PHE A 246 4.97 -6.25 -9.79
N GLY A 247 4.56 -7.03 -8.80
CA GLY A 247 4.52 -6.67 -7.37
C GLY A 247 5.67 -7.33 -6.61
N PHE A 248 5.30 -8.09 -5.58
CA PHE A 248 6.25 -8.81 -4.71
C PHE A 248 6.62 -10.21 -5.22
N GLY A 249 6.15 -10.64 -6.41
CA GLY A 249 6.32 -12.00 -6.90
C GLY A 249 7.77 -12.48 -6.90
N LEU A 250 8.72 -11.65 -7.40
CA LEU A 250 10.15 -11.98 -7.40
C LEU A 250 10.73 -12.07 -5.98
N PHE A 251 10.39 -11.14 -5.10
CA PHE A 251 10.78 -11.19 -3.69
C PHE A 251 10.28 -12.48 -3.02
N LEU A 252 9.01 -12.81 -3.18
CA LEU A 252 8.42 -14.02 -2.61
C LEU A 252 9.01 -15.29 -3.21
N GLN A 253 9.42 -15.27 -4.47
CA GLN A 253 10.15 -16.38 -5.08
C GLN A 253 11.51 -16.58 -4.40
N ARG A 254 12.30 -15.50 -4.19
CA ARG A 254 13.59 -15.58 -3.50
C ARG A 254 13.46 -16.07 -2.06
N VAL A 255 12.41 -15.64 -1.35
CA VAL A 255 12.11 -16.16 0.00
C VAL A 255 11.89 -17.68 -0.04
N ARG A 256 11.13 -18.19 -1.02
CA ARG A 256 10.90 -19.64 -1.17
C ARG A 256 12.15 -20.43 -1.49
N GLU A 257 13.08 -19.81 -2.20
CA GLU A 257 14.36 -20.39 -2.60
C GLU A 257 15.45 -20.21 -1.54
N GLU A 258 15.10 -19.65 -0.37
CA GLU A 258 16.02 -19.36 0.76
C GLU A 258 17.25 -18.52 0.34
N GLN A 259 17.04 -17.56 -0.58
CA GLN A 259 18.09 -16.69 -1.12
C GLN A 259 18.18 -15.33 -0.39
N LEU A 260 17.42 -15.10 0.70
CA LEU A 260 17.32 -13.83 1.43
C LEU A 260 17.60 -13.99 2.93
#